data_3e70398c78f30ba1930063223cc89882
#
_entry.id   3e70398c78f30ba1930063223cc89882
#
_cell.length_a   1.000
_cell.length_b   1.000
_cell.length_c   1.000
_cell.angle_alpha   90.00
_cell.angle_beta   90.00
_cell.angle_gamma   90.00
#
_symmetry.space_group_name_H-M   'P 1'
#
loop_
_entity.id
_entity.type
_entity.pdbx_description
1 polymer ?
#
loop_
_entity_poly.entity_id
_entity_poly.type
_entity_poly.pdbx_seq_one_letter_code
_entity_poly.pdbx_strand_id
1 'polypeptide(L)'
;MCAWGVDQMVKPITKETLFMNCLEMDFATKAELELWVETHEQRVWTPEIMKELSKAGLVRRTVAQVWNKQNHRVTVVFEYEDENAYKACQDIITKKIMPKAMQNYNPKMRNNRGVIIFDYRG
;
A
#
# COMPACT_ATOMS: atom_id res chain seq x y z
N MET A 1 -8.40 -26.20 -10.41
CA MET A 1 -8.04 -25.60 -10.64
C MET A 1 -7.77 -25.45 -10.69
N CYS A 2 -7.70 -25.64 -10.21
CA CYS A 2 -7.34 -25.17 -10.30
C CYS A 2 -7.02 -25.04 -9.88
N ALA A 3 -6.92 -25.44 -9.48
CA ALA A 3 -6.46 -25.01 -9.31
C ALA A 3 -6.12 -24.61 -9.08
N TRP A 4 -6.12 -25.17 -8.55
CA TRP A 4 -5.59 -24.35 -8.50
C TRP A 4 -4.92 -24.61 -8.49
N GLY A 5 -4.81 -24.77 -8.48
CA GLY A 5 -4.06 -24.49 -8.57
C GLY A 5 -3.29 -24.59 -8.49
N VAL A 6 -3.11 -24.92 -8.35
CA VAL A 6 -2.30 -24.70 -8.39
C VAL A 6 -1.52 -24.60 -8.62
N ASP A 7 -1.26 -24.88 -8.49
CA ASP A 7 -0.46 -24.37 -8.66
C ASP A 7 0.13 -24.17 -9.24
N GLN A 8 0.15 -24.08 -9.26
CA GLN A 8 0.62 -23.32 -9.56
C GLN A 8 1.21 -22.82 -10.03
N MET A 9 1.57 -23.68 -10.57
CA MET A 9 2.15 -22.74 -10.98
C MET A 9 2.27 -21.44 -10.49
N VAL A 10 1.47 -20.94 -10.33
CA VAL A 10 1.50 -19.68 -9.62
C VAL A 10 2.33 -19.85 -8.37
N LYS A 11 3.34 -18.98 -8.21
CA LYS A 11 4.15 -19.01 -7.01
C LYS A 11 3.25 -18.76 -5.80
N PRO A 12 3.18 -19.66 -4.85
CA PRO A 12 2.33 -19.45 -3.69
C PRO A 12 2.81 -18.25 -2.89
N ILE A 13 1.88 -17.49 -2.38
CA ILE A 13 2.19 -16.42 -1.42
C ILE A 13 2.61 -17.11 -0.13
N THR A 14 3.84 -16.83 0.33
CA THR A 14 4.40 -17.47 1.51
C THR A 14 3.82 -16.92 2.80
N LYS A 15 3.21 -15.74 2.74
CA LYS A 15 2.58 -15.11 3.90
C LYS A 15 1.10 -14.92 3.63
N GLU A 16 0.29 -15.27 4.59
CA GLU A 16 -1.15 -15.10 4.50
C GLU A 16 -1.51 -13.68 4.88
N THR A 17 -2.39 -13.06 4.07
CA THR A 17 -2.85 -11.71 4.33
C THR A 17 -4.14 -11.76 5.13
N LEU A 18 -4.12 -11.24 6.35
CA LEU A 18 -5.29 -11.25 7.24
C LEU A 18 -5.81 -9.86 7.59
N PHE A 19 -5.06 -8.83 7.31
CA PHE A 19 -5.43 -7.45 7.62
C PHE A 19 -5.04 -6.53 6.47
N MET A 20 -5.89 -5.55 6.15
CA MET A 20 -5.56 -4.61 5.09
C MET A 20 -5.88 -3.17 5.49
N ASN A 21 -5.21 -2.24 4.85
CA ASN A 21 -5.48 -0.81 4.93
C ASN A 21 -5.54 -0.26 3.53
N CYS A 22 -6.65 0.40 3.20
CA CYS A 22 -6.84 1.04 1.91
C CYS A 22 -6.83 2.55 2.12
N LEU A 23 -5.86 3.21 1.52
CA LEU A 23 -5.68 4.65 1.61
C LEU A 23 -6.02 5.30 0.27
N GLU A 24 -6.92 6.28 0.28
CA GLU A 24 -7.21 7.09 -0.90
C GLU A 24 -6.66 8.49 -0.70
N MET A 25 -5.99 9.03 -1.73
CA MET A 25 -5.45 10.38 -1.71
C MET A 25 -5.95 11.15 -2.93
N ASP A 26 -6.61 12.28 -2.69
CA ASP A 26 -7.09 13.17 -3.74
C ASP A 26 -6.17 14.39 -3.83
N PHE A 27 -5.55 14.57 -4.98
CA PHE A 27 -4.70 15.73 -5.24
C PHE A 27 -5.50 16.83 -5.95
N ALA A 28 -5.10 18.07 -5.74
CA ALA A 28 -5.79 19.21 -6.33
C ALA A 28 -5.62 19.27 -7.85
N THR A 29 -4.45 18.86 -8.35
CA THR A 29 -4.13 18.90 -9.78
C THR A 29 -3.44 17.64 -10.22
N LYS A 30 -3.48 17.41 -11.54
CA LYS A 30 -2.76 16.29 -12.16
C LYS A 30 -1.25 16.43 -11.96
N ALA A 31 -0.74 17.66 -12.07
CA ALA A 31 0.70 17.93 -11.89
C ALA A 31 1.16 17.55 -10.49
N GLU A 32 0.34 17.85 -9.48
CA GLU A 32 0.66 17.51 -8.10
C GLU A 32 0.67 15.98 -7.90
N LEU A 33 -0.28 15.29 -8.49
CA LEU A 33 -0.32 13.84 -8.45
C LEU A 33 0.93 13.23 -9.10
N GLU A 34 1.29 13.73 -10.29
CA GLU A 34 2.46 13.23 -11.02
C GLU A 34 3.75 13.48 -10.25
N LEU A 35 3.86 14.64 -9.62
CA LEU A 35 5.02 14.97 -8.80
C LEU A 35 5.10 14.04 -7.59
N TRP A 36 3.97 13.73 -6.99
CA TRP A 36 3.91 12.78 -5.87
C TRP A 36 4.39 11.39 -6.30
N VAL A 37 3.90 10.91 -7.43
CA VAL A 37 4.31 9.59 -7.94
C VAL A 37 5.82 9.57 -8.18
N GLU A 38 6.34 10.61 -8.81
CA GLU A 38 7.76 10.68 -9.17
C GLU A 38 8.66 10.79 -7.95
N THR A 39 8.36 11.70 -7.03
CA THR A 39 9.24 11.96 -5.90
C THR A 39 8.98 11.03 -4.73
N HIS A 40 7.72 10.85 -4.37
CA HIS A 40 7.36 10.10 -3.16
C HIS A 40 7.62 8.62 -3.32
N GLU A 41 7.15 8.03 -4.42
CA GLU A 41 7.31 6.60 -4.64
C GLU A 41 8.76 6.20 -4.87
N GLN A 42 9.53 7.04 -5.55
CA GLN A 42 10.89 6.68 -5.91
C GLN A 42 11.92 7.03 -4.84
N ARG A 43 11.65 8.04 -4.03
CA ARG A 43 12.65 8.57 -3.08
C ARG A 43 12.32 8.33 -1.62
N VAL A 44 11.06 8.15 -1.29
CA VAL A 44 10.63 7.97 0.10
C VAL A 44 10.45 6.50 0.42
N TRP A 45 9.76 5.77 -0.49
CA TRP A 45 9.53 4.33 -0.32
C TRP A 45 10.69 3.54 -0.92
N THR A 46 11.84 3.62 -0.26
CA THR A 46 13.07 2.98 -0.75
C THR A 46 13.04 1.47 -0.54
N PRO A 47 13.88 0.71 -1.28
CA PRO A 47 13.98 -0.74 -1.06
C PRO A 47 14.32 -1.11 0.38
N GLU A 48 15.14 -0.32 1.06
CA GLU A 48 15.51 -0.57 2.45
C GLU A 48 14.31 -0.46 3.38
N ILE A 49 13.48 0.56 3.20
CA ILE A 49 12.26 0.73 3.97
C ILE A 49 11.28 -0.39 3.68
N MET A 50 11.13 -0.78 2.41
CA MET A 50 10.25 -1.88 2.04
C MET A 50 10.69 -3.20 2.69
N LYS A 51 12.00 -3.44 2.78
CA LYS A 51 12.55 -4.59 3.48
C LYS A 51 12.20 -4.56 4.97
N GLU A 52 12.35 -3.40 5.58
CA GLU A 52 12.04 -3.23 7.00
C GLU A 52 10.56 -3.50 7.28
N LEU A 53 9.69 -2.97 6.44
CA LEU A 53 8.26 -3.20 6.57
C LEU A 53 7.91 -4.67 6.35
N SER A 54 8.55 -5.33 5.39
CA SER A 54 8.34 -6.74 5.13
C SER A 54 8.71 -7.60 6.33
N LYS A 55 9.81 -7.27 7.01
CA LYS A 55 10.20 -7.97 8.24
C LYS A 55 9.18 -7.74 9.36
N ALA A 56 8.54 -6.60 9.38
CA ALA A 56 7.51 -6.28 10.38
C ALA A 56 6.15 -6.88 10.05
N GLY A 57 6.00 -7.51 8.88
CA GLY A 57 4.80 -8.24 8.53
C GLY A 57 3.99 -7.66 7.36
N LEU A 58 4.55 -6.69 6.63
CA LEU A 58 3.91 -6.23 5.39
C LEU A 58 4.03 -7.31 4.34
N VAL A 59 2.89 -7.71 3.77
CA VAL A 59 2.84 -8.71 2.71
C VAL A 59 2.93 -8.07 1.34
N ARG A 60 2.17 -6.97 1.15
CA ARG A 60 2.08 -6.33 -0.15
C ARG A 60 1.66 -4.87 -0.01
N ARG A 61 2.23 -4.03 -0.84
CA ARG A 61 1.81 -2.64 -0.99
C ARG A 61 1.57 -2.37 -2.46
N THR A 62 0.36 -1.93 -2.80
CA THR A 62 -0.02 -1.67 -4.19
C THR A 62 -0.43 -0.21 -4.32
N VAL A 63 0.06 0.46 -5.35
CA VAL A 63 -0.31 1.84 -5.66
C VAL A 63 -1.00 1.84 -7.01
N ALA A 64 -2.21 2.37 -7.05
CA ALA A 64 -2.99 2.45 -8.28
C ALA A 64 -3.51 3.86 -8.49
N GLN A 65 -3.33 4.37 -9.69
CA GLN A 65 -3.95 5.62 -10.10
C GLN A 65 -5.37 5.34 -10.55
N VAL A 66 -6.33 6.09 -10.03
CA VAL A 66 -7.73 5.90 -10.38
C VAL A 66 -7.93 6.23 -11.86
N TRP A 67 -8.66 5.38 -12.55
CA TRP A 67 -8.86 5.48 -13.99
C TRP A 67 -9.66 6.71 -14.41
N ASN A 68 -10.60 7.15 -13.57
CA ASN A 68 -11.46 8.29 -13.90
C ASN A 68 -10.63 9.56 -14.01
N LYS A 69 -10.54 10.11 -15.22
CA LYS A 69 -9.69 11.27 -15.53
C LYS A 69 -10.13 12.57 -14.85
N GLN A 70 -11.35 12.61 -14.32
CA GLN A 70 -11.85 13.79 -13.60
C GLN A 70 -11.31 13.87 -12.17
N ASN A 71 -10.76 12.78 -11.68
CA ASN A 71 -10.21 12.70 -10.32
C ASN A 71 -8.70 12.52 -10.39
N HIS A 72 -8.01 13.28 -9.56
CA HIS A 72 -6.56 13.14 -9.40
C HIS A 72 -6.33 12.32 -8.14
N ARG A 73 -6.69 11.04 -8.20
CA ARG A 73 -6.73 10.16 -7.04
C ARG A 73 -5.78 8.99 -7.19
N VAL A 74 -5.12 8.67 -6.09
CA VAL A 74 -4.29 7.48 -5.96
C VAL A 74 -4.86 6.62 -4.83
N THR A 75 -4.94 5.32 -5.08
CA THR A 75 -5.31 4.36 -4.06
C THR A 75 -4.09 3.53 -3.69
N VAL A 76 -3.78 3.47 -2.41
CA VAL A 76 -2.68 2.65 -1.91
C VAL A 76 -3.26 1.57 -1.00
N VAL A 77 -2.99 0.32 -1.35
CA VAL A 77 -3.47 -0.81 -0.56
C VAL A 77 -2.29 -1.48 0.12
N PHE A 78 -2.37 -1.56 1.44
CA PHE A 78 -1.39 -2.27 2.27
C PHE A 78 -2.02 -3.56 2.76
N GLU A 79 -1.32 -4.66 2.59
CA GLU A 79 -1.77 -5.97 3.07
C GLU A 79 -0.75 -6.48 4.08
N TYR A 80 -1.25 -6.89 5.25
CA TYR A 80 -0.43 -7.29 6.39
C TYR A 80 -0.77 -8.71 6.83
N GLU A 81 0.17 -9.36 7.49
CA GLU A 81 -0.04 -10.70 8.04
C GLU A 81 -1.18 -10.73 9.05
N ASP A 82 -1.25 -9.69 9.89
CA ASP A 82 -2.27 -9.56 10.93
C ASP A 82 -2.32 -8.11 11.44
N GLU A 83 -3.16 -7.88 12.42
CA GLU A 83 -3.31 -6.55 13.03
C GLU A 83 -2.03 -6.10 13.73
N ASN A 84 -1.30 -7.01 14.34
CA ASN A 84 -0.04 -6.67 15.02
C ASN A 84 1.01 -6.22 14.00
N ALA A 85 1.08 -6.87 12.85
CA ALA A 85 1.95 -6.46 11.75
C ALA A 85 1.59 -5.06 11.27
N TYR A 86 0.29 -4.76 11.14
CA TYR A 86 -0.16 -3.43 10.79
C TYR A 86 0.37 -2.38 11.78
N LYS A 87 0.23 -2.64 13.08
CA LYS A 87 0.68 -1.70 14.11
C LYS A 87 2.20 -1.49 14.07
N ALA A 88 2.96 -2.57 13.91
CA ALA A 88 4.42 -2.48 13.80
C ALA A 88 4.86 -1.69 12.57
N CYS A 89 4.22 -1.94 11.43
CA CYS A 89 4.51 -1.21 10.19
C CYS A 89 4.10 0.26 10.31
N GLN A 90 2.98 0.53 10.96
CA GLN A 90 2.51 1.90 11.14
C GLN A 90 3.50 2.73 11.97
N ASP A 91 4.13 2.12 12.95
CA ASP A 91 5.16 2.78 13.75
C ASP A 91 6.36 3.17 12.88
N ILE A 92 6.81 2.27 12.01
CA ILE A 92 7.91 2.53 11.07
C ILE A 92 7.51 3.66 10.11
N ILE A 93 6.30 3.58 9.55
CA ILE A 93 5.81 4.58 8.59
C ILE A 93 5.74 5.96 9.25
N THR A 94 5.21 6.03 10.46
CA THR A 94 5.10 7.29 11.19
C THR A 94 6.46 7.92 11.43
N LYS A 95 7.46 7.13 11.77
CA LYS A 95 8.78 7.65 12.11
C LYS A 95 9.64 7.96 10.89
N LYS A 96 9.55 7.15 9.83
CA LYS A 96 10.49 7.23 8.71
C LYS A 96 9.88 7.74 7.40
N ILE A 97 8.58 7.61 7.21
CA ILE A 97 7.90 7.99 5.96
C ILE A 97 7.17 9.32 6.11
N MET A 98 6.30 9.44 7.12
CA MET A 98 5.44 10.60 7.26
C MET A 98 6.18 11.94 7.32
N PRO A 99 7.32 12.06 8.02
CA PRO A 99 8.02 13.34 8.05
C PRO A 99 8.48 13.82 6.67
N LYS A 100 8.73 12.89 5.74
CA LYS A 100 9.16 13.22 4.38
C LYS A 100 7.97 13.33 3.43
N ALA A 101 6.93 12.54 3.66
CA ALA A 101 5.80 12.43 2.75
C ALA A 101 4.96 13.69 2.68
N MET A 102 4.85 14.43 3.78
CA MET A 102 3.93 15.55 3.89
C MET A 102 4.59 16.92 3.69
N GLN A 103 5.82 16.96 3.20
CA GLN A 103 6.54 18.22 3.07
C GLN A 103 6.00 19.12 1.96
N ASN A 104 5.60 18.53 0.83
CA ASN A 104 5.27 19.29 -0.38
C ASN A 104 3.86 19.00 -0.90
N TYR A 105 3.07 18.22 -0.19
CA TYR A 105 1.77 17.78 -0.67
C TYR A 105 0.75 17.90 0.42
N ASN A 106 -0.47 18.26 0.03
CA ASN A 106 -1.59 18.33 0.97
C ASN A 106 -2.83 17.68 0.37
N PRO A 107 -2.77 16.40 0.02
CA PRO A 107 -3.93 15.72 -0.54
C PRO A 107 -4.98 15.48 0.54
N LYS A 108 -6.23 15.37 0.12
CA LYS A 108 -7.30 14.88 0.97
C LYS A 108 -7.17 13.37 1.07
N MET A 109 -7.13 12.87 2.28
CA MET A 109 -6.88 11.44 2.52
C MET A 109 -8.02 10.78 3.24
N ARG A 110 -8.31 9.54 2.86
CA ARG A 110 -9.24 8.66 3.56
C ARG A 110 -8.58 7.31 3.75
N ASN A 111 -8.82 6.74 4.92
CA ASN A 111 -8.23 5.47 5.32
C ASN A 111 -9.33 4.50 5.74
N ASN A 112 -9.31 3.30 5.17
CA ASN A 112 -10.19 2.23 5.59
C ASN A 112 -9.35 1.01 5.96
N ARG A 113 -9.50 0.56 7.19
CA ARG A 113 -8.73 -0.56 7.74
C ARG A 113 -9.68 -1.67 8.16
N GLY A 114 -9.25 -2.89 7.98
CA GLY A 114 -10.09 -4.00 8.39
C GLY A 114 -9.42 -5.34 8.31
N VAL A 115 -10.06 -6.29 8.99
CA VAL A 115 -9.70 -7.70 8.91
C VAL A 115 -10.29 -8.27 7.63
N ILE A 116 -9.51 -9.07 6.91
CA ILE A 116 -9.98 -9.71 5.71
C ILE A 116 -10.90 -10.86 6.11
N ILE A 117 -12.15 -10.80 5.64
CA ILE A 117 -13.16 -11.82 5.96
C ILE A 117 -13.43 -12.75 4.77
N PHE A 118 -12.97 -12.39 3.59
CA PHE A 118 -13.15 -13.17 2.37
C PHE A 118 -11.98 -12.94 1.45
N ASP A 119 -11.38 -14.00 0.96
CA ASP A 119 -10.21 -13.91 0.08
C ASP A 119 -10.33 -14.98 -1.00
N TYR A 120 -10.40 -14.55 -2.25
CA TYR A 120 -10.39 -15.44 -3.40
C TYR A 120 -9.16 -15.13 -4.24
N ARG A 121 -8.41 -16.17 -4.56
CA ARG A 121 -7.19 -16.04 -5.39
C ARG A 121 -7.36 -16.89 -6.64
N GLY A 122 -7.36 -16.20 -7.76
CA GLY A 122 -7.47 -16.87 -9.05
C GLY A 122 -6.21 -17.59 -9.50
#